data_c55a48d8343c634dc1ffe8c70d00afa7
#
_entry.id   c55a48d8343c634dc1ffe8c70d00afa7
#
_cell.length_a   1.000
_cell.length_b   1.000
_cell.length_c   1.000
_cell.angle_alpha   90.00
_cell.angle_beta   90.00
_cell.angle_gamma   90.00
#
_symmetry.space_group_name_H-M   'P 1'
#
loop_
_entity.id
_entity.type
_entity.pdbx_description
1 polymer ?
#
loop_
_entity_poly.entity_id
_entity_poly.type
_entity_poly.pdbx_seq_one_letter_code
_entity_poly.pdbx_strand_id
1 'polypeptide(L)'
;MAELSISPQDIKSALDKFVDAYEPSAATAEEIGYVTETADGIAHIEGLPGTMANELLRFQDGTLGLAMNLDEREIGAIVLGDFTGIEEGQEVYRTGDVLSVPVGDGYLGRVVDPLGNPIDGLGEIKDLGERRALELQAPGVMMRRSVFEPLQTGLKAIDSMIPIGRGQRELIIGDLSLIHISEPTRRYAI
;
A
#
# COMPACT_ATOMS: atom_id res chain seq x y z
N MET A 1 22.66 -53.00 -34.45
CA MET A 1 21.76 -52.46 -33.42
C MET A 1 22.58 -52.42 -32.15
N ALA A 2 22.90 -51.24 -31.62
CA ALA A 2 23.63 -51.12 -30.36
C ALA A 2 22.63 -51.27 -29.24
N GLU A 3 22.77 -52.36 -28.44
CA GLU A 3 22.02 -52.51 -27.19
C GLU A 3 22.50 -51.50 -26.18
N LEU A 4 21.61 -50.57 -25.80
CA LEU A 4 21.80 -49.68 -24.66
C LEU A 4 21.67 -50.52 -23.37
N SER A 5 22.80 -51.02 -22.85
CA SER A 5 22.84 -51.61 -21.53
C SER A 5 22.93 -50.49 -20.48
N ILE A 6 21.79 -50.15 -19.89
CA ILE A 6 21.75 -49.22 -18.75
C ILE A 6 22.17 -50.00 -17.50
N SER A 7 23.29 -49.63 -16.91
CA SER A 7 23.78 -50.23 -15.68
C SER A 7 22.98 -49.70 -14.46
N PRO A 8 22.69 -50.53 -13.45
CA PRO A 8 22.06 -50.07 -12.21
C PRO A 8 22.85 -48.95 -11.51
N GLN A 9 24.15 -48.89 -11.74
CA GLN A 9 25.03 -47.82 -11.20
C GLN A 9 24.84 -46.49 -11.92
N ASP A 10 24.53 -46.52 -13.24
CA ASP A 10 24.23 -45.32 -14.03
C ASP A 10 22.90 -44.69 -13.59
N ILE A 11 21.91 -45.54 -13.28
CA ILE A 11 20.60 -45.09 -12.76
C ILE A 11 20.81 -44.47 -11.37
N LYS A 12 21.58 -45.10 -10.50
CA LYS A 12 21.86 -44.55 -9.17
C LYS A 12 22.59 -43.20 -9.24
N SER A 13 23.61 -43.10 -10.06
CA SER A 13 24.37 -41.84 -10.20
C SER A 13 23.54 -40.72 -10.83
N ALA A 14 22.60 -41.04 -11.72
CA ALA A 14 21.66 -40.10 -12.28
C ALA A 14 20.62 -39.62 -11.24
N LEU A 15 20.12 -40.57 -10.42
CA LEU A 15 19.21 -40.26 -9.32
C LEU A 15 19.89 -39.40 -8.23
N ASP A 16 21.11 -39.73 -7.83
CA ASP A 16 21.88 -38.97 -6.86
C ASP A 16 22.13 -37.53 -7.37
N LYS A 17 22.51 -37.35 -8.64
CA LYS A 17 22.64 -36.05 -9.27
C LYS A 17 21.31 -35.27 -9.34
N PHE A 18 20.21 -35.95 -9.54
CA PHE A 18 18.90 -35.33 -9.59
C PHE A 18 18.44 -34.87 -8.20
N VAL A 19 18.73 -35.70 -7.17
CA VAL A 19 18.42 -35.37 -5.76
C VAL A 19 19.30 -34.24 -5.26
N ASP A 20 20.61 -34.23 -5.59
CA ASP A 20 21.53 -33.16 -5.20
C ASP A 20 21.25 -31.82 -5.95
N ALA A 21 20.71 -31.89 -7.16
CA ALA A 21 20.31 -30.73 -7.95
C ALA A 21 18.86 -30.28 -7.67
N TYR A 22 18.10 -31.08 -6.91
CA TYR A 22 16.76 -30.76 -6.52
C TYR A 22 16.79 -29.76 -5.35
N GLU A 23 16.90 -28.49 -5.67
CA GLU A 23 16.43 -27.44 -4.76
C GLU A 23 14.91 -27.55 -4.75
N PRO A 24 14.27 -27.92 -3.62
CA PRO A 24 12.84 -27.76 -3.52
C PRO A 24 12.59 -26.27 -3.74
N SER A 25 12.12 -25.91 -4.92
CA SER A 25 11.43 -24.64 -5.05
C SER A 25 10.38 -24.73 -3.97
N ALA A 26 10.48 -23.90 -2.95
CA ALA A 26 9.36 -23.63 -2.10
C ALA A 26 8.29 -23.11 -3.08
N ALA A 27 7.51 -24.03 -3.63
CA ALA A 27 6.20 -23.72 -4.12
C ALA A 27 5.53 -23.22 -2.84
N THR A 28 5.62 -21.93 -2.63
CA THR A 28 4.74 -21.22 -1.72
C THR A 28 3.38 -21.61 -2.26
N ALA A 29 2.70 -22.51 -1.56
CA ALA A 29 1.33 -22.81 -1.89
C ALA A 29 0.64 -21.45 -1.79
N GLU A 30 0.30 -20.87 -2.94
CA GLU A 30 -0.44 -19.61 -2.95
C GLU A 30 -1.75 -19.93 -2.25
N GLU A 31 -1.95 -19.31 -1.10
CA GLU A 31 -3.21 -19.44 -0.39
C GLU A 31 -4.27 -18.76 -1.27
N ILE A 32 -5.28 -19.53 -1.65
CA ILE A 32 -6.39 -19.05 -2.46
C ILE A 32 -7.61 -18.94 -1.55
N GLY A 33 -8.20 -17.77 -1.50
CA GLY A 33 -9.49 -17.53 -0.88
C GLY A 33 -10.59 -17.41 -1.90
N TYR A 34 -11.82 -17.44 -1.42
CA TYR A 34 -13.02 -17.26 -2.23
C TYR A 34 -13.91 -16.20 -1.63
N VAL A 35 -14.49 -15.36 -2.48
CA VAL A 35 -15.51 -14.40 -2.07
C VAL A 35 -16.78 -15.12 -1.69
N THR A 36 -17.26 -14.95 -0.47
CA THR A 36 -18.51 -15.54 0.04
C THR A 36 -19.68 -14.60 -0.10
N GLU A 37 -19.46 -13.31 0.10
CA GLU A 37 -20.48 -12.28 0.00
C GLU A 37 -19.83 -10.96 -0.43
N THR A 38 -20.55 -10.15 -1.18
CA THR A 38 -20.13 -8.80 -1.57
C THR A 38 -21.27 -7.82 -1.41
N ALA A 39 -21.05 -6.72 -0.70
CA ALA A 39 -22.01 -5.66 -0.50
C ALA A 39 -21.31 -4.32 -0.28
N ASP A 40 -21.78 -3.28 -0.95
CA ASP A 40 -21.37 -1.88 -0.75
C ASP A 40 -19.84 -1.65 -0.76
N GLY A 41 -19.10 -2.37 -1.61
CA GLY A 41 -17.64 -2.26 -1.72
C GLY A 41 -16.87 -3.00 -0.64
N ILE A 42 -17.56 -3.85 0.14
CA ILE A 42 -16.94 -4.79 1.08
C ILE A 42 -17.11 -6.19 0.53
N ALA A 43 -16.04 -6.97 0.52
CA ALA A 43 -16.05 -8.38 0.17
C ALA A 43 -15.70 -9.22 1.41
N HIS A 44 -16.51 -10.24 1.67
CA HIS A 44 -16.22 -11.27 2.65
C HIS A 44 -15.50 -12.42 1.96
N ILE A 45 -14.37 -12.87 2.51
CA ILE A 45 -13.47 -13.82 1.88
C ILE A 45 -13.16 -14.94 2.86
N GLU A 46 -13.28 -16.17 2.41
CA GLU A 46 -12.88 -17.36 3.17
C GLU A 46 -11.63 -18.01 2.56
N GLY A 47 -10.86 -18.76 3.37
CA GLY A 47 -9.79 -19.63 2.89
C GLY A 47 -8.39 -19.01 2.94
N LEU A 48 -8.18 -17.85 3.55
CA LEU A 48 -6.87 -17.19 3.67
C LEU A 48 -6.42 -17.06 5.14
N PRO A 49 -6.09 -18.14 5.84
CA PRO A 49 -5.81 -18.10 7.29
C PRO A 49 -4.53 -17.34 7.65
N GLY A 50 -3.62 -17.17 6.71
CA GLY A 50 -2.35 -16.46 6.93
C GLY A 50 -2.40 -14.96 6.65
N THR A 51 -3.55 -14.37 6.33
CA THR A 51 -3.67 -12.94 5.99
C THR A 51 -3.33 -12.05 7.17
N MET A 52 -2.56 -11.00 6.90
CA MET A 52 -2.22 -9.98 7.88
C MET A 52 -3.24 -8.85 7.88
N ALA A 53 -3.38 -8.17 9.02
CA ALA A 53 -4.18 -6.96 9.09
C ALA A 53 -3.60 -5.88 8.17
N ASN A 54 -4.46 -5.20 7.40
CA ASN A 54 -4.08 -4.23 6.37
C ASN A 54 -3.24 -4.82 5.22
N GLU A 55 -3.30 -6.13 5.00
CA GLU A 55 -2.71 -6.76 3.82
C GLU A 55 -3.52 -6.43 2.58
N LEU A 56 -2.83 -6.20 1.47
CA LEU A 56 -3.46 -6.09 0.16
C LEU A 56 -3.79 -7.47 -0.37
N LEU A 57 -5.03 -7.65 -0.76
CA LEU A 57 -5.53 -8.84 -1.43
C LEU A 57 -5.78 -8.50 -2.90
N ARG A 58 -5.57 -9.45 -3.78
CA ARG A 58 -5.80 -9.29 -5.21
C ARG A 58 -6.93 -10.20 -5.66
N PHE A 59 -7.98 -9.63 -6.19
CA PHE A 59 -9.08 -10.34 -6.81
C PHE A 59 -8.69 -10.88 -8.18
N GLN A 60 -9.46 -11.83 -8.69
CA GLN A 60 -9.22 -12.48 -9.98
C GLN A 60 -9.18 -11.49 -11.16
N ASP A 61 -9.95 -10.42 -11.10
CA ASP A 61 -9.99 -9.34 -12.10
C ASP A 61 -8.81 -8.37 -12.01
N GLY A 62 -7.93 -8.53 -11.01
CA GLY A 62 -6.79 -7.65 -10.74
C GLY A 62 -7.10 -6.49 -9.80
N THR A 63 -8.34 -6.29 -9.39
CA THR A 63 -8.73 -5.29 -8.39
C THR A 63 -8.06 -5.60 -7.05
N LEU A 64 -7.66 -4.56 -6.33
CA LEU A 64 -7.06 -4.71 -5.02
C LEU A 64 -8.11 -4.55 -3.92
N GLY A 65 -7.98 -5.32 -2.86
CA GLY A 65 -8.73 -5.19 -1.63
C GLY A 65 -7.82 -5.03 -0.43
N LEU A 66 -8.33 -4.38 0.60
CA LEU A 66 -7.64 -4.17 1.87
C LEU A 66 -8.28 -5.03 2.96
N ALA A 67 -7.56 -5.99 3.51
CA ALA A 67 -8.02 -6.81 4.62
C ALA A 67 -8.12 -5.96 5.90
N MET A 68 -9.34 -5.69 6.36
CA MET A 68 -9.61 -4.86 7.55
C MET A 68 -9.98 -5.71 8.76
N ASN A 69 -10.95 -6.59 8.59
CA ASN A 69 -11.44 -7.45 9.66
C ASN A 69 -10.94 -8.88 9.42
N LEU A 70 -10.30 -9.42 10.43
CA LEU A 70 -9.80 -10.79 10.42
C LEU A 70 -10.54 -11.58 11.50
N ASP A 71 -11.51 -12.36 11.08
CA ASP A 71 -12.21 -13.31 11.93
C ASP A 71 -11.67 -14.73 11.71
N GLU A 72 -12.01 -15.68 12.58
CA GLU A 72 -11.51 -17.06 12.49
C GLU A 72 -11.83 -17.77 11.17
N ARG A 73 -12.91 -17.37 10.51
CA ARG A 73 -13.42 -18.04 9.31
C ARG A 73 -13.45 -17.16 8.09
N GLU A 74 -13.62 -15.86 8.28
CA GLU A 74 -13.77 -14.93 7.16
C GLU A 74 -12.94 -13.66 7.35
N ILE A 75 -12.64 -13.04 6.25
CA ILE A 75 -11.91 -11.78 6.17
C ILE A 75 -12.82 -10.77 5.54
N GLY A 76 -13.08 -9.66 6.23
CA GLY A 76 -13.73 -8.50 5.65
C GLY A 76 -12.72 -7.62 4.93
N ALA A 77 -12.80 -7.54 3.61
CA ALA A 77 -11.92 -6.73 2.79
C ALA A 77 -12.67 -5.55 2.16
N ILE A 78 -12.08 -4.36 2.20
CA ILE A 78 -12.57 -3.18 1.48
C ILE A 78 -11.99 -3.22 0.07
N VAL A 79 -12.84 -3.13 -0.94
CA VAL A 79 -12.42 -3.10 -2.34
C VAL A 79 -11.88 -1.71 -2.69
N LEU A 80 -10.66 -1.67 -3.22
CA LEU A 80 -9.97 -0.43 -3.61
C LEU A 80 -10.13 -0.20 -5.12
N GLY A 81 -11.29 0.26 -5.54
CA GLY A 81 -11.57 0.52 -6.95
C GLY A 81 -13.01 0.22 -7.33
N ASP A 82 -13.21 -0.21 -8.58
CA ASP A 82 -14.53 -0.61 -9.07
C ASP A 82 -14.88 -1.99 -8.51
N PHE A 83 -15.95 -2.06 -7.74
CA PHE A 83 -16.43 -3.28 -7.11
C PHE A 83 -17.56 -3.97 -7.91
N THR A 84 -17.98 -3.39 -9.04
CA THR A 84 -19.12 -3.91 -9.82
C THR A 84 -18.84 -5.25 -10.48
N GLY A 85 -17.56 -5.61 -10.65
CA GLY A 85 -17.12 -6.87 -11.24
C GLY A 85 -16.82 -7.98 -10.25
N ILE A 86 -17.00 -7.74 -8.94
CA ILE A 86 -16.70 -8.75 -7.93
C ILE A 86 -17.97 -9.54 -7.61
N GLU A 87 -17.87 -10.85 -7.85
CA GLU A 87 -18.96 -11.79 -7.66
C GLU A 87 -18.62 -12.85 -6.60
N GLU A 88 -19.66 -13.45 -6.01
CA GLU A 88 -19.50 -14.58 -5.11
C GLU A 88 -18.82 -15.76 -5.82
N GLY A 89 -17.90 -16.43 -5.12
CA GLY A 89 -17.14 -17.57 -5.63
C GLY A 89 -15.89 -17.21 -6.42
N GLN A 90 -15.58 -15.92 -6.64
CA GLN A 90 -14.32 -15.51 -7.25
C GLN A 90 -13.12 -15.81 -6.36
N GLU A 91 -12.02 -16.12 -7.02
CA GLU A 91 -10.74 -16.36 -6.36
C GLU A 91 -10.07 -15.06 -5.90
N VAL A 92 -9.49 -15.11 -4.71
CA VAL A 92 -8.74 -14.02 -4.11
C VAL A 92 -7.38 -14.52 -3.68
N TYR A 93 -6.35 -13.76 -4.00
CA TYR A 93 -4.96 -14.10 -3.73
C TYR A 93 -4.35 -13.13 -2.73
N ARG A 94 -3.51 -13.66 -1.86
CA ARG A 94 -2.68 -12.84 -0.97
C ARG A 94 -1.54 -12.20 -1.76
N THR A 95 -1.23 -10.96 -1.45
CA THR A 95 -0.02 -10.32 -1.97
C THR A 95 1.18 -10.47 -1.03
N GLY A 96 0.94 -10.73 0.26
CA GLY A 96 1.97 -10.72 1.30
C GLY A 96 2.43 -9.31 1.70
N ASP A 97 1.90 -8.29 1.06
CA ASP A 97 2.28 -6.89 1.27
C ASP A 97 1.20 -6.15 2.06
N VAL A 98 1.60 -5.48 3.13
CA VAL A 98 0.75 -4.54 3.85
C VAL A 98 0.58 -3.27 2.99
N LEU A 99 -0.60 -2.65 3.10
CA LEU A 99 -0.92 -1.43 2.34
C LEU A 99 0.21 -0.40 2.44
N SER A 100 0.88 -0.19 1.33
CA SER A 100 2.04 0.67 1.20
C SER A 100 2.03 1.39 -0.14
N VAL A 101 2.66 2.54 -0.19
CA VAL A 101 2.85 3.32 -1.41
C VAL A 101 4.33 3.43 -1.73
N PRO A 102 4.70 3.38 -3.01
CA PRO A 102 6.06 3.68 -3.41
C PRO A 102 6.36 5.16 -3.17
N VAL A 103 7.56 5.46 -2.73
CA VAL A 103 8.03 6.82 -2.47
C VAL A 103 9.34 7.07 -3.22
N GLY A 104 9.58 8.30 -3.63
CA GLY A 104 10.80 8.67 -4.34
C GLY A 104 10.68 10.04 -5.01
N ASP A 105 11.81 10.56 -5.48
CA ASP A 105 11.85 11.86 -6.15
C ASP A 105 11.12 11.86 -7.50
N GLY A 106 10.91 10.68 -8.10
CA GLY A 106 10.13 10.53 -9.32
C GLY A 106 8.67 10.99 -9.24
N TYR A 107 8.14 11.14 -8.01
CA TYR A 107 6.79 11.66 -7.77
C TYR A 107 6.67 13.18 -7.85
N LEU A 108 7.81 13.90 -7.82
CA LEU A 108 7.78 15.35 -7.85
C LEU A 108 7.20 15.84 -9.18
N GLY A 109 6.15 16.67 -9.09
CA GLY A 109 5.44 17.21 -10.24
C GLY A 109 4.50 16.24 -10.97
N ARG A 110 4.25 15.04 -10.42
CA ARG A 110 3.33 14.05 -10.95
C ARG A 110 1.99 14.07 -10.21
N VAL A 111 0.94 13.66 -10.91
CA VAL A 111 -0.40 13.45 -10.33
C VAL A 111 -0.66 11.96 -10.28
N VAL A 112 -0.96 11.46 -9.08
CA VAL A 112 -1.14 10.03 -8.83
C VAL A 112 -2.42 9.76 -8.05
N ASP A 113 -2.89 8.53 -8.16
CA ASP A 113 -3.97 8.01 -7.33
C ASP A 113 -3.49 7.71 -5.89
N PRO A 114 -4.37 7.34 -4.95
CA PRO A 114 -3.98 6.99 -3.57
C PRO A 114 -3.05 5.78 -3.45
N LEU A 115 -2.97 4.92 -4.47
CA LEU A 115 -2.10 3.75 -4.51
C LEU A 115 -0.73 4.06 -5.13
N GLY A 116 -0.55 5.29 -5.64
CA GLY A 116 0.69 5.75 -6.25
C GLY A 116 0.77 5.54 -7.77
N ASN A 117 -0.34 5.15 -8.43
CA ASN A 117 -0.37 5.01 -9.88
C ASN A 117 -0.53 6.37 -10.56
N PRO A 118 0.21 6.66 -11.65
CA PRO A 118 0.11 7.92 -12.34
C PRO A 118 -1.21 8.06 -13.10
N ILE A 119 -1.89 9.20 -12.90
CA ILE A 119 -3.14 9.56 -13.59
C ILE A 119 -3.01 10.80 -14.47
N ASP A 120 -1.79 11.34 -14.59
CA ASP A 120 -1.48 12.56 -15.34
C ASP A 120 -1.25 12.33 -16.86
N GLY A 121 -1.28 11.09 -17.32
CA GLY A 121 -1.04 10.75 -18.73
C GLY A 121 0.42 10.84 -19.16
N LEU A 122 1.37 11.08 -18.25
CA LEU A 122 2.80 11.19 -18.56
C LEU A 122 3.55 9.85 -18.56
N GLY A 123 2.81 8.73 -18.44
CA GLY A 123 3.39 7.40 -18.40
C GLY A 123 3.92 6.98 -17.03
N GLU A 124 4.59 5.85 -16.96
CA GLU A 124 5.10 5.27 -15.72
C GLU A 124 6.12 6.19 -15.02
N ILE A 125 6.11 6.15 -13.70
CA ILE A 125 7.03 6.91 -12.87
C ILE A 125 8.34 6.12 -12.76
N LYS A 126 9.43 6.76 -13.10
CA LYS A 126 10.79 6.23 -12.94
C LYS A 126 11.36 6.71 -11.60
N ASP A 127 12.40 6.06 -11.11
CA ASP A 127 13.05 6.36 -9.83
C ASP A 127 12.09 6.21 -8.62
N LEU A 128 11.32 5.13 -8.64
CA LEU A 128 10.59 4.66 -7.47
C LEU A 128 11.63 4.09 -6.48
N GLY A 129 11.68 4.68 -5.30
CA GLY A 129 12.49 4.20 -4.18
C GLY A 129 11.81 3.05 -3.43
N GLU A 130 11.97 3.06 -2.13
CA GLU A 130 11.35 2.08 -1.25
C GLU A 130 9.84 2.26 -1.17
N ARG A 131 9.13 1.19 -0.80
CA ARG A 131 7.70 1.28 -0.45
C ARG A 131 7.57 1.67 1.02
N ARG A 132 6.64 2.56 1.31
CA ARG A 132 6.37 3.01 2.68
C ARG A 132 4.96 2.63 3.08
N ALA A 133 4.83 1.95 4.22
CA ALA A 133 3.52 1.63 4.77
C ALA A 133 2.72 2.92 5.04
N LEU A 134 1.42 2.89 4.72
CA LEU A 134 0.54 4.04 4.94
C LEU A 134 0.24 4.25 6.43
N GLU A 135 0.04 3.15 7.17
CA GLU A 135 -0.18 3.20 8.60
C GLU A 135 1.15 3.11 9.36
N LEU A 136 1.66 4.27 9.74
CA LEU A 136 2.83 4.39 10.61
C LEU A 136 2.39 4.97 11.96
N GLN A 137 2.80 4.31 13.03
CA GLN A 137 2.61 4.86 14.37
C GLN A 137 3.34 6.21 14.49
N ALA A 138 2.60 7.26 14.81
CA ALA A 138 3.19 8.57 15.02
C ALA A 138 4.19 8.53 16.20
N PRO A 139 5.34 9.25 16.10
CA PRO A 139 6.29 9.30 17.20
C PRO A 139 5.63 9.88 18.45
N GLY A 140 5.83 9.21 19.58
CA GLY A 140 5.33 9.65 20.89
C GLY A 140 5.93 11.00 21.30
N VAL A 141 5.35 11.63 22.35
CA VAL A 141 5.77 12.96 22.83
C VAL A 141 7.25 13.01 23.19
N MET A 142 7.81 11.91 23.71
CA MET A 142 9.24 11.83 24.08
C MET A 142 10.18 11.81 22.88
N MET A 143 9.70 11.37 21.72
CA MET A 143 10.46 11.32 20.48
C MET A 143 10.36 12.61 19.65
N ARG A 144 9.39 13.46 19.97
CA ARG A 144 9.17 14.69 19.23
C ARG A 144 10.09 15.80 19.73
N ARG A 145 10.71 16.50 18.82
CA ARG A 145 11.42 17.75 19.13
C ARG A 145 10.40 18.85 19.41
N SER A 146 10.64 19.66 20.46
CA SER A 146 9.81 20.84 20.73
C SER A 146 9.87 21.83 19.56
N VAL A 147 8.77 22.54 19.36
CA VAL A 147 8.69 23.62 18.36
C VAL A 147 9.66 24.71 18.74
N PHE A 148 10.57 25.08 17.84
CA PHE A 148 11.62 26.07 18.10
C PHE A 148 11.82 27.06 16.93
N GLU A 149 11.27 26.76 15.75
CA GLU A 149 11.44 27.57 14.56
C GLU A 149 10.15 28.33 14.25
N PRO A 150 10.17 29.69 14.19
CA PRO A 150 8.98 30.46 13.85
C PRO A 150 8.61 30.33 12.37
N LEU A 151 7.31 30.25 12.11
CA LEU A 151 6.75 30.36 10.77
C LEU A 151 6.49 31.84 10.46
N GLN A 152 7.18 32.36 9.48
CA GLN A 152 6.95 33.73 8.99
C GLN A 152 5.74 33.73 8.06
N THR A 153 4.61 34.24 8.53
CA THR A 153 3.36 34.32 7.76
C THR A 153 3.32 35.55 6.85
N GLY A 154 4.10 36.58 7.13
CA GLY A 154 4.04 37.88 6.48
C GLY A 154 2.90 38.78 6.98
N LEU A 155 2.06 38.27 7.87
CA LEU A 155 0.99 39.04 8.49
C LEU A 155 1.50 39.69 9.79
N LYS A 156 1.64 41.01 9.79
CA LYS A 156 2.22 41.75 10.92
C LYS A 156 1.55 41.44 12.26
N ALA A 157 0.22 41.28 12.26
CA ALA A 157 -0.53 41.00 13.48
C ALA A 157 -0.18 39.62 14.08
N ILE A 158 0.01 38.64 13.23
CA ILE A 158 0.35 37.25 13.65
C ILE A 158 1.83 37.22 14.07
N ASP A 159 2.71 37.65 13.19
CA ASP A 159 4.16 37.49 13.39
C ASP A 159 4.68 38.30 14.59
N SER A 160 4.03 39.46 14.91
CA SER A 160 4.45 40.30 16.02
C SER A 160 3.78 40.01 17.36
N MET A 161 2.55 39.52 17.35
CA MET A 161 1.78 39.37 18.58
C MET A 161 1.65 37.91 19.03
N ILE A 162 1.41 37.01 18.10
CA ILE A 162 1.18 35.56 18.37
C ILE A 162 1.94 34.76 17.31
N PRO A 163 3.28 34.70 17.40
CA PRO A 163 4.06 33.98 16.40
C PRO A 163 3.72 32.47 16.40
N ILE A 164 3.54 31.90 15.22
CA ILE A 164 3.26 30.51 15.01
C ILE A 164 4.57 29.76 14.81
N GLY A 165 4.74 28.62 15.46
CA GLY A 165 5.90 27.76 15.26
C GLY A 165 5.69 26.71 14.19
N ARG A 166 6.72 26.33 13.47
CA ARG A 166 6.67 25.23 12.50
C ARG A 166 6.40 23.91 13.21
N GLY A 167 5.30 23.24 12.80
CA GLY A 167 4.80 22.03 13.44
C GLY A 167 3.77 22.27 14.55
N GLN A 168 3.43 23.53 14.85
CA GLN A 168 2.35 23.88 15.76
C GLN A 168 0.99 23.71 15.07
N ARG A 169 -0.01 23.33 15.86
CA ARG A 169 -1.43 23.34 15.44
C ARG A 169 -2.04 24.65 15.92
N GLU A 170 -2.53 25.45 15.01
CA GLU A 170 -3.12 26.74 15.30
C GLU A 170 -4.50 26.82 14.68
N LEU A 171 -5.44 27.44 15.41
CA LEU A 171 -6.78 27.72 14.93
C LEU A 171 -6.95 29.22 14.76
N ILE A 172 -7.18 29.66 13.55
CA ILE A 172 -7.49 31.06 13.22
C ILE A 172 -8.99 31.15 12.95
N ILE A 173 -9.68 31.82 13.86
CA ILE A 173 -11.13 32.07 13.74
C ILE A 173 -11.33 33.55 13.46
N GLY A 174 -12.12 33.86 12.46
CA GLY A 174 -12.47 35.21 12.12
C GLY A 174 -13.67 35.32 11.23
N ASP A 175 -14.21 36.50 11.13
CA ASP A 175 -15.29 36.85 10.23
C ASP A 175 -14.77 36.96 8.78
N LEU A 176 -15.65 37.37 7.85
CA LEU A 176 -15.44 37.47 6.41
C LEU A 176 -14.10 38.16 6.02
N SER A 177 -13.62 39.08 6.83
CA SER A 177 -12.34 39.78 6.62
C SER A 177 -11.11 38.85 6.64
N LEU A 178 -11.13 37.75 7.40
CA LEU A 178 -10.00 36.80 7.46
C LEU A 178 -9.91 35.90 6.24
N ILE A 179 -11.02 35.53 5.66
CA ILE A 179 -11.03 34.71 4.43
C ILE A 179 -10.44 35.47 3.25
N HIS A 180 -10.60 36.80 3.21
CA HIS A 180 -10.03 37.64 2.16
C HIS A 180 -8.53 37.93 2.35
N ILE A 181 -7.99 37.80 3.56
CA ILE A 181 -6.57 37.99 3.84
C ILE A 181 -5.76 36.71 3.54
N SER A 182 -6.30 35.55 3.88
CA SER A 182 -5.58 34.27 3.75
C SER A 182 -5.83 33.57 2.41
N GLU A 183 -6.95 33.80 1.76
CA GLU A 183 -7.31 33.12 0.51
C GLU A 183 -6.50 33.52 -0.74
N PRO A 184 -6.08 34.79 -0.92
CA PRO A 184 -5.23 35.17 -2.05
C PRO A 184 -3.89 34.43 -2.13
N THR A 185 -3.34 34.03 -1.01
CA THR A 185 -2.08 33.25 -0.96
C THR A 185 -2.27 31.79 -1.42
N ARG A 186 -3.48 31.24 -1.30
CA ARG A 186 -3.80 29.88 -1.75
C ARG A 186 -3.95 29.76 -3.27
N ARG A 187 -4.38 30.83 -3.94
CA ARG A 187 -4.57 30.83 -5.41
C ARG A 187 -3.29 30.83 -6.22
N TYR A 188 -2.16 31.15 -5.63
CA TYR A 188 -0.87 31.21 -6.30
C TYR A 188 0.05 30.03 -5.98
N ALA A 189 -0.44 29.05 -5.25
CA ALA A 189 0.29 27.83 -4.86
C ALA A 189 -0.16 26.56 -5.62
N ILE A 190 -0.90 26.73 -6.74
CA ILE A 190 -1.29 25.65 -7.63
C ILE A 190 -0.55 25.78 -8.94
#